data_d5377cf90327b277d59de0f36cf8ae35
#
_entry.id   d5377cf90327b277d59de0f36cf8ae35
#
_cell.length_a   1.000
_cell.length_b   1.000
_cell.length_c   1.000
_cell.angle_alpha   90.00
_cell.angle_beta   90.00
_cell.angle_gamma   90.00
#
_symmetry.space_group_name_H-M   'P 1'
#
loop_
_entity.id
_entity.type
_entity.pdbx_description
1 polymer ?
#
loop_
_entity_poly.entity_id
_entity_poly.type
_entity_poly.pdbx_seq_one_letter_code
_entity_poly.pdbx_strand_id
1 'polypeptide(L)'
;KALGQRDIVPAAIDDLREEGGRGVSGSIDGVRVALERSETETATLSTALRIGDAIVAIPFSDPLRSDVREVIGSLRDQGIESRIVSGDRASSVEAVGREFDIAWDAHLLPDDKLALLDRLKADGHRPLMIGDGINDGPALAAAHASIAPGSASDVSQQAADAVFLGKALMPVSLAVNVSRQTMRIVRQNFAFAILYNVFALPIALAGLVTPLIAAVAMSLSSLVVVGNSLRLARAAR
;
A
#
# COMPACT_ATOMS: atom_id res chain seq x y z
N LYS A 1 1.16 22.68 12.18
CA LYS A 1 2.33 23.41 11.60
C LYS A 1 1.97 24.81 11.07
N ALA A 2 0.76 25.04 10.52
CA ALA A 2 0.37 26.35 9.97
C ALA A 2 0.19 27.46 11.03
N LEU A 3 -0.23 27.11 12.23
CA LEU A 3 -0.42 28.07 13.33
C LEU A 3 0.88 28.38 14.10
N GLY A 4 1.85 27.48 14.10
CA GLY A 4 3.15 27.67 14.78
C GLY A 4 4.13 28.61 14.06
N GLN A 5 3.76 29.12 12.87
CA GLN A 5 4.54 30.12 12.13
C GLN A 5 4.10 31.59 12.41
N ARG A 6 3.03 31.75 13.17
CA ARG A 6 2.57 33.07 13.63
C ARG A 6 2.82 33.13 15.13
N ASP A 7 3.31 34.25 15.64
CA ASP A 7 3.45 34.53 17.09
C ASP A 7 2.05 34.67 17.74
N ILE A 8 1.29 33.55 17.72
CA ILE A 8 -0.03 33.48 18.34
C ILE A 8 0.13 32.81 19.69
N VAL A 9 -0.13 33.52 20.75
CA VAL A 9 -0.18 32.95 22.10
C VAL A 9 -1.43 32.08 22.19
N PRO A 10 -1.31 30.77 22.49
CA PRO A 10 -2.48 29.93 22.69
C PRO A 10 -3.35 30.43 23.85
N ALA A 11 -4.66 30.50 23.64
CA ALA A 11 -5.58 30.79 24.73
C ALA A 11 -5.62 29.61 25.74
N ALA A 12 -5.72 29.93 27.03
CA ALA A 12 -5.97 28.91 28.02
C ALA A 12 -7.40 28.37 27.85
N ILE A 13 -7.56 27.06 27.90
CA ILE A 13 -8.86 26.39 27.78
C ILE A 13 -9.17 25.73 29.10
N ASP A 14 -10.29 26.08 29.71
CA ASP A 14 -10.84 25.46 30.90
C ASP A 14 -11.84 24.36 30.53
N ASP A 15 -12.01 23.39 31.44
CA ASP A 15 -12.97 22.26 31.29
C ASP A 15 -12.86 21.50 29.97
N LEU A 16 -11.65 21.26 29.50
CA LEU A 16 -11.40 20.52 28.25
C LEU A 16 -11.97 19.11 28.36
N ARG A 17 -12.87 18.76 27.42
CA ARG A 17 -13.47 17.42 27.28
C ARG A 17 -13.34 16.94 25.84
N GLU A 18 -12.93 15.68 25.72
CA GLU A 18 -12.87 15.00 24.43
C GLU A 18 -13.95 13.90 24.40
N GLU A 19 -14.81 13.95 23.39
CA GLU A 19 -15.79 12.89 23.13
C GLU A 19 -15.41 12.19 21.83
N GLY A 20 -15.04 10.91 21.96
CA GLY A 20 -14.63 10.09 20.80
C GLY A 20 -15.67 10.11 19.67
N GLY A 21 -15.25 10.48 18.46
CA GLY A 21 -16.10 10.58 17.27
C GLY A 21 -16.98 11.84 17.19
N ARG A 22 -17.07 12.67 18.22
CA ARG A 22 -17.83 13.93 18.22
C ARG A 22 -16.96 15.16 18.16
N GLY A 23 -15.86 15.18 18.93
CA GLY A 23 -14.95 16.32 18.93
C GLY A 23 -14.42 16.67 20.31
N VAL A 24 -13.90 17.90 20.41
CA VAL A 24 -13.31 18.46 21.64
C VAL A 24 -14.07 19.74 22.02
N SER A 25 -14.39 19.90 23.28
CA SER A 25 -15.07 21.09 23.82
C SER A 25 -14.42 21.58 25.10
N GLY A 26 -14.58 22.88 25.39
CA GLY A 26 -14.09 23.53 26.58
C GLY A 26 -14.65 24.94 26.69
N SER A 27 -14.05 25.78 27.56
CA SER A 27 -14.39 27.19 27.65
C SER A 27 -13.14 28.07 27.61
N ILE A 28 -13.25 29.25 26.99
CA ILE A 28 -12.24 30.32 26.99
C ILE A 28 -12.91 31.57 27.52
N ASP A 29 -12.40 32.11 28.62
CA ASP A 29 -12.96 33.28 29.30
C ASP A 29 -14.47 33.15 29.56
N GLY A 30 -14.94 31.96 29.95
CA GLY A 30 -16.34 31.65 30.22
C GLY A 30 -17.20 31.46 28.99
N VAL A 31 -16.66 31.60 27.76
CA VAL A 31 -17.36 31.33 26.51
C VAL A 31 -17.12 29.87 26.09
N ARG A 32 -18.19 29.12 25.85
CA ARG A 32 -18.08 27.75 25.38
C ARG A 32 -17.47 27.70 23.98
N VAL A 33 -16.44 26.88 23.82
CA VAL A 33 -15.79 26.60 22.53
C VAL A 33 -15.83 25.12 22.28
N ALA A 34 -16.05 24.74 21.02
CA ALA A 34 -16.03 23.35 20.63
C ALA A 34 -15.48 23.19 19.20
N LEU A 35 -14.72 22.14 18.99
CA LEU A 35 -14.29 21.69 17.67
C LEU A 35 -15.05 20.41 17.37
N GLU A 36 -16.05 20.51 16.51
CA GLU A 36 -17.02 19.45 16.27
C GLU A 36 -16.96 19.00 14.80
N ARG A 37 -17.44 17.79 14.53
CA ARG A 37 -17.63 17.33 13.16
C ARG A 37 -18.65 18.21 12.46
N SER A 38 -18.33 18.77 11.30
CA SER A 38 -19.29 19.57 10.52
C SER A 38 -20.48 18.70 10.10
N GLU A 39 -21.69 19.13 10.45
CA GLU A 39 -22.93 18.48 10.03
C GLU A 39 -23.30 18.81 8.58
N THR A 40 -22.65 19.82 8.00
CA THR A 40 -22.93 20.25 6.62
C THR A 40 -22.25 19.28 5.67
N GLU A 41 -23.03 18.55 4.89
CA GLU A 41 -22.55 17.73 3.77
C GLU A 41 -22.05 18.64 2.63
N THR A 42 -20.92 19.28 2.85
CA THR A 42 -20.18 19.92 1.76
C THR A 42 -19.19 18.92 1.16
N ALA A 43 -18.96 19.03 -0.14
CA ALA A 43 -17.98 18.19 -0.87
C ALA A 43 -16.54 18.34 -0.31
N THR A 44 -16.32 19.26 0.61
CA THR A 44 -15.03 19.54 1.24
C THR A 44 -15.03 19.03 2.68
N LEU A 45 -14.01 18.28 3.06
CA LEU A 45 -13.77 17.91 4.46
C LEU A 45 -13.71 19.19 5.30
N SER A 46 -14.56 19.31 6.31
CA SER A 46 -14.56 20.46 7.20
C SER A 46 -14.84 20.06 8.65
N THR A 47 -14.27 20.80 9.57
CA THR A 47 -14.64 20.77 10.98
C THR A 47 -15.34 22.07 11.35
N ALA A 48 -16.27 22.02 12.28
CA ALA A 48 -16.96 23.18 12.78
C ALA A 48 -16.27 23.66 14.08
N LEU A 49 -15.78 24.90 14.07
CA LEU A 49 -15.37 25.58 15.28
C LEU A 49 -16.57 26.39 15.80
N ARG A 50 -17.11 25.99 16.94
CA ARG A 50 -18.17 26.74 17.64
C ARG A 50 -17.53 27.64 18.70
N ILE A 51 -17.92 28.91 18.72
CA ILE A 51 -17.53 29.89 19.74
C ILE A 51 -18.81 30.57 20.22
N GLY A 52 -19.33 30.17 21.38
CA GLY A 52 -20.67 30.58 21.80
C GLY A 52 -21.72 30.16 20.78
N ASP A 53 -22.46 31.12 20.21
CA ASP A 53 -23.46 30.89 19.17
C ASP A 53 -22.88 30.92 17.74
N ALA A 54 -21.66 31.37 17.57
CA ALA A 54 -21.02 31.47 16.26
C ALA A 54 -20.44 30.12 15.84
N ILE A 55 -20.66 29.77 14.56
CA ILE A 55 -20.09 28.54 13.96
C ILE A 55 -19.24 28.96 12.76
N VAL A 56 -17.99 28.53 12.78
CA VAL A 56 -17.03 28.76 11.69
C VAL A 56 -16.63 27.41 11.11
N ALA A 57 -16.91 27.17 9.84
CA ALA A 57 -16.42 25.98 9.16
C ALA A 57 -14.95 26.17 8.80
N ILE A 58 -14.11 25.22 9.24
CA ILE A 58 -12.70 25.17 8.88
C ILE A 58 -12.54 24.08 7.82
N PRO A 59 -12.35 24.45 6.54
CA PRO A 59 -12.16 23.47 5.49
C PRO A 59 -10.76 22.83 5.59
N PHE A 60 -10.70 21.55 5.34
CA PHE A 60 -9.45 20.81 5.19
C PHE A 60 -9.37 20.27 3.76
N SER A 61 -8.18 20.30 3.20
CA SER A 61 -7.86 19.53 2.00
C SER A 61 -6.92 18.40 2.42
N ASP A 62 -7.25 17.20 2.02
CA ASP A 62 -6.34 16.07 2.10
C ASP A 62 -5.76 15.86 0.69
N PRO A 63 -4.57 16.45 0.42
CA PRO A 63 -3.99 16.34 -0.90
C PRO A 63 -3.55 14.91 -1.15
N LEU A 64 -3.99 14.37 -2.28
CA LEU A 64 -3.51 13.08 -2.75
C LEU A 64 -2.00 13.14 -2.98
N ARG A 65 -1.33 11.99 -2.88
CA ARG A 65 0.09 11.88 -3.18
C ARG A 65 0.31 12.26 -4.65
N SER A 66 1.37 13.02 -4.92
CA SER A 66 1.61 13.63 -6.23
C SER A 66 1.80 12.63 -7.37
N ASP A 67 2.21 11.40 -7.05
CA ASP A 67 2.51 10.33 -8.00
C ASP A 67 1.37 9.31 -8.19
N VAL A 68 0.20 9.51 -7.56
CA VAL A 68 -0.94 8.56 -7.63
C VAL A 68 -1.32 8.24 -9.07
N ARG A 69 -1.46 9.26 -9.93
CA ARG A 69 -1.86 9.08 -11.34
C ARG A 69 -0.86 8.22 -12.11
N GLU A 70 0.43 8.47 -11.91
CA GLU A 70 1.51 7.72 -12.55
C GLU A 70 1.52 6.27 -12.08
N VAL A 71 1.36 6.05 -10.77
CA VAL A 71 1.34 4.69 -10.18
C VAL A 71 0.15 3.89 -10.68
N ILE A 72 -1.07 4.46 -10.67
CA ILE A 72 -2.28 3.79 -11.17
C ILE A 72 -2.11 3.45 -12.66
N GLY A 73 -1.60 4.39 -13.47
CA GLY A 73 -1.28 4.14 -14.88
C GLY A 73 -0.29 2.98 -15.04
N SER A 74 0.82 3.01 -14.30
CA SER A 74 1.83 1.96 -14.34
C SER A 74 1.31 0.59 -13.90
N LEU A 75 0.43 0.51 -12.91
CA LEU A 75 -0.22 -0.74 -12.50
C LEU A 75 -1.19 -1.24 -13.58
N ARG A 76 -1.97 -0.34 -14.19
CA ARG A 76 -2.88 -0.65 -15.30
C ARG A 76 -2.12 -1.19 -16.52
N ASP A 77 -0.99 -0.59 -16.87
CA ASP A 77 -0.11 -1.06 -17.96
C ASP A 77 0.48 -2.46 -17.67
N GLN A 78 0.62 -2.78 -16.39
CA GLN A 78 1.01 -4.12 -15.93
C GLN A 78 -0.18 -5.10 -15.88
N GLY A 79 -1.39 -4.70 -16.28
CA GLY A 79 -2.61 -5.52 -16.22
C GLY A 79 -3.11 -5.76 -14.79
N ILE A 80 -2.88 -4.79 -13.89
CA ILE A 80 -3.37 -4.83 -12.50
C ILE A 80 -4.50 -3.83 -12.35
N GLU A 81 -5.65 -4.30 -11.94
CA GLU A 81 -6.78 -3.46 -11.58
C GLU A 81 -6.58 -2.90 -10.17
N SER A 82 -6.84 -1.60 -10.04
CA SER A 82 -6.78 -0.91 -8.76
C SER A 82 -8.18 -0.68 -8.20
N ARG A 83 -8.32 -0.75 -6.89
CA ARG A 83 -9.59 -0.50 -6.18
C ARG A 83 -9.33 0.25 -4.88
N ILE A 84 -10.16 1.24 -4.57
CA ILE A 84 -10.12 1.94 -3.29
C ILE A 84 -11.03 1.19 -2.31
N VAL A 85 -10.51 0.95 -1.11
CA VAL A 85 -11.22 0.27 -0.02
C VAL A 85 -11.06 1.13 1.23
N SER A 86 -12.09 1.93 1.56
CA SER A 86 -11.98 2.93 2.63
C SER A 86 -13.14 2.89 3.60
N GLY A 87 -12.87 3.22 4.87
CA GLY A 87 -13.89 3.50 5.89
C GLY A 87 -14.48 4.91 5.79
N ASP A 88 -13.98 5.75 4.87
CA ASP A 88 -14.42 7.12 4.69
C ASP A 88 -15.80 7.23 4.05
N ARG A 89 -16.31 8.47 4.00
CA ARG A 89 -17.61 8.79 3.39
C ARG A 89 -17.58 8.51 1.90
N ALA A 90 -18.72 8.02 1.38
CA ALA A 90 -18.86 7.70 -0.03
C ALA A 90 -18.50 8.87 -0.96
N SER A 91 -18.91 10.11 -0.62
CA SER A 91 -18.61 11.30 -1.43
C SER A 91 -17.12 11.56 -1.63
N SER A 92 -16.30 11.33 -0.59
CA SER A 92 -14.84 11.52 -0.66
C SER A 92 -14.18 10.42 -1.48
N VAL A 93 -14.57 9.16 -1.25
CA VAL A 93 -14.01 8.01 -1.94
C VAL A 93 -14.40 8.00 -3.41
N GLU A 94 -15.67 8.32 -3.72
CA GLU A 94 -16.20 8.42 -5.06
C GLU A 94 -15.47 9.49 -5.89
N ALA A 95 -15.20 10.65 -5.30
CA ALA A 95 -14.49 11.73 -5.98
C ALA A 95 -13.12 11.25 -6.47
N VAL A 96 -12.37 10.52 -5.63
CA VAL A 96 -11.08 9.95 -6.00
C VAL A 96 -11.25 8.81 -7.01
N GLY A 97 -12.22 7.92 -6.80
CA GLY A 97 -12.51 6.82 -7.72
C GLY A 97 -12.82 7.29 -9.14
N ARG A 98 -13.62 8.36 -9.26
CA ARG A 98 -13.95 8.98 -10.56
C ARG A 98 -12.76 9.71 -11.18
N GLU A 99 -11.95 10.41 -10.38
CA GLU A 99 -10.76 11.13 -10.89
C GLU A 99 -9.76 10.19 -11.57
N PHE A 100 -9.59 8.99 -11.04
CA PHE A 100 -8.61 8.01 -11.54
C PHE A 100 -9.22 6.86 -12.32
N ASP A 101 -10.55 6.85 -12.49
CA ASP A 101 -11.28 5.78 -13.16
C ASP A 101 -10.96 4.40 -12.57
N ILE A 102 -11.13 4.28 -11.25
CA ILE A 102 -10.93 3.04 -10.47
C ILE A 102 -12.15 2.71 -9.62
N ALA A 103 -12.39 1.43 -9.43
CA ALA A 103 -13.47 0.95 -8.57
C ALA A 103 -13.23 1.37 -7.12
N TRP A 104 -14.32 1.55 -6.37
CA TRP A 104 -14.23 1.98 -4.99
C TRP A 104 -15.33 1.40 -4.11
N ASP A 105 -15.00 1.20 -2.85
CA ASP A 105 -15.92 0.86 -1.76
C ASP A 105 -15.67 1.83 -0.58
N ALA A 106 -16.75 2.37 -0.05
CA ALA A 106 -16.72 3.32 1.05
C ALA A 106 -17.45 2.77 2.29
N HIS A 107 -17.31 3.45 3.43
CA HIS A 107 -17.93 3.05 4.70
C HIS A 107 -17.57 1.64 5.19
N LEU A 108 -16.46 1.08 4.76
CA LEU A 108 -16.07 -0.27 5.13
C LEU A 108 -15.48 -0.31 6.54
N LEU A 109 -15.99 -1.21 7.34
CA LEU A 109 -15.37 -1.60 8.60
C LEU A 109 -14.19 -2.57 8.35
N PRO A 110 -13.32 -2.78 9.32
CA PRO A 110 -12.21 -3.73 9.18
C PRO A 110 -12.66 -5.12 8.73
N ASP A 111 -13.77 -5.62 9.27
CA ASP A 111 -14.32 -6.93 8.90
C ASP A 111 -14.85 -6.98 7.47
N ASP A 112 -15.40 -5.88 6.95
CA ASP A 112 -15.85 -5.78 5.56
C ASP A 112 -14.67 -5.86 4.58
N LYS A 113 -13.52 -5.25 4.95
CA LYS A 113 -12.27 -5.34 4.18
C LYS A 113 -11.76 -6.77 4.11
N LEU A 114 -11.80 -7.50 5.23
CA LEU A 114 -11.45 -8.92 5.28
C LEU A 114 -12.37 -9.76 4.39
N ALA A 115 -13.69 -9.58 4.51
CA ALA A 115 -14.66 -10.29 3.70
C ALA A 115 -14.48 -10.03 2.20
N LEU A 116 -14.14 -8.81 1.81
CA LEU A 116 -13.82 -8.47 0.42
C LEU A 116 -12.57 -9.20 -0.06
N LEU A 117 -11.50 -9.22 0.72
CA LEU A 117 -10.26 -9.92 0.37
C LEU A 117 -10.50 -11.43 0.23
N ASP A 118 -11.28 -12.03 1.13
CA ASP A 118 -11.60 -13.46 1.08
C ASP A 118 -12.44 -13.81 -0.15
N ARG A 119 -13.39 -12.94 -0.53
CA ARG A 119 -14.16 -13.09 -1.77
C ARG A 119 -13.25 -13.03 -3.00
N LEU A 120 -12.37 -12.02 -3.08
CA LEU A 120 -11.42 -11.90 -4.19
C LEU A 120 -10.51 -13.12 -4.30
N LYS A 121 -10.04 -13.66 -3.17
CA LYS A 121 -9.22 -14.90 -3.17
C LYS A 121 -10.03 -16.13 -3.61
N ALA A 122 -11.29 -16.24 -3.17
CA ALA A 122 -12.19 -17.33 -3.59
C ALA A 122 -12.47 -17.29 -5.10
N ASP A 123 -12.56 -16.09 -5.69
CA ASP A 123 -12.72 -15.87 -7.13
C ASP A 123 -11.40 -16.11 -7.90
N GLY A 124 -10.32 -16.52 -7.22
CA GLY A 124 -9.03 -16.85 -7.85
C GLY A 124 -8.10 -15.64 -8.03
N HIS A 125 -8.49 -14.46 -7.55
CA HIS A 125 -7.63 -13.28 -7.56
C HIS A 125 -6.52 -13.36 -6.51
N ARG A 126 -5.47 -12.57 -6.73
CA ARG A 126 -4.32 -12.43 -5.82
C ARG A 126 -4.21 -10.98 -5.38
N PRO A 127 -5.01 -10.52 -4.42
CA PRO A 127 -5.03 -9.12 -4.02
C PRO A 127 -3.72 -8.71 -3.36
N LEU A 128 -3.18 -7.57 -3.82
CA LEU A 128 -2.13 -6.82 -3.14
C LEU A 128 -2.82 -5.73 -2.31
N MET A 129 -2.71 -5.80 -0.99
CA MET A 129 -3.24 -4.79 -0.08
C MET A 129 -2.19 -3.72 0.21
N ILE A 130 -2.61 -2.46 0.14
CA ILE A 130 -1.80 -1.31 0.54
C ILE A 130 -2.59 -0.56 1.60
N GLY A 131 -2.02 -0.39 2.78
CA GLY A 131 -2.70 0.28 3.88
C GLY A 131 -1.70 0.94 4.84
N ASP A 132 -2.15 1.98 5.55
CA ASP A 132 -1.32 2.75 6.49
C ASP A 132 -1.97 2.92 7.88
N GLY A 133 -3.24 2.59 8.02
CA GLY A 133 -4.01 2.74 9.25
C GLY A 133 -3.87 1.56 10.21
N ILE A 134 -4.07 1.83 11.51
CA ILE A 134 -4.10 0.78 12.56
C ILE A 134 -5.16 -0.28 12.23
N ASN A 135 -6.29 0.15 11.64
CA ASN A 135 -7.42 -0.70 11.29
C ASN A 135 -7.17 -1.58 10.05
N ASP A 136 -6.08 -1.32 9.31
CA ASP A 136 -5.72 -2.08 8.11
C ASP A 136 -4.85 -3.31 8.40
N GLY A 137 -4.29 -3.41 9.62
CA GLY A 137 -3.42 -4.52 10.02
C GLY A 137 -4.00 -5.91 9.71
N PRO A 138 -5.24 -6.23 10.10
CA PRO A 138 -5.87 -7.51 9.77
C PRO A 138 -6.00 -7.74 8.26
N ALA A 139 -6.37 -6.71 7.49
CA ALA A 139 -6.51 -6.79 6.03
C ALA A 139 -5.15 -6.97 5.34
N LEU A 140 -4.08 -6.30 5.82
CA LEU A 140 -2.72 -6.48 5.34
C LEU A 140 -2.25 -7.92 5.55
N ALA A 141 -2.46 -8.47 6.76
CA ALA A 141 -2.09 -9.85 7.07
C ALA A 141 -2.89 -10.90 6.29
N ALA A 142 -4.15 -10.59 5.96
CA ALA A 142 -5.03 -11.50 5.23
C ALA A 142 -4.87 -11.46 3.71
N ALA A 143 -4.25 -10.43 3.15
CA ALA A 143 -4.06 -10.30 1.70
C ALA A 143 -3.18 -11.40 1.12
N HIS A 144 -3.12 -11.54 -0.22
CA HIS A 144 -2.18 -12.44 -0.88
C HIS A 144 -0.74 -11.90 -0.82
N ALA A 145 -0.62 -10.59 -0.89
CA ALA A 145 0.59 -9.83 -0.62
C ALA A 145 0.20 -8.47 -0.03
N SER A 146 1.08 -7.86 0.74
CA SER A 146 0.77 -6.59 1.40
C SER A 146 1.98 -5.67 1.50
N ILE A 147 1.72 -4.36 1.36
CA ILE A 147 2.74 -3.33 1.45
C ILE A 147 2.22 -2.18 2.32
N ALA A 148 3.02 -1.73 3.29
CA ALA A 148 2.73 -0.56 4.09
C ALA A 148 3.76 0.56 3.84
N PRO A 149 3.36 1.85 3.89
CA PRO A 149 4.33 2.93 3.93
C PRO A 149 5.04 2.97 5.28
N GLY A 150 6.29 3.43 5.32
CA GLY A 150 7.06 3.60 6.56
C GLY A 150 6.49 4.67 7.50
N SER A 151 5.49 5.44 7.05
CA SER A 151 4.68 6.34 7.88
C SER A 151 3.45 5.68 8.51
N ALA A 152 3.18 4.41 8.17
CA ALA A 152 2.06 3.65 8.73
C ALA A 152 2.27 3.38 10.24
N SER A 153 1.20 2.97 10.90
CA SER A 153 1.29 2.52 12.30
C SER A 153 2.23 1.31 12.43
N ASP A 154 2.85 1.16 13.60
CA ASP A 154 3.71 0.01 13.88
C ASP A 154 2.99 -1.32 13.65
N VAL A 155 1.69 -1.38 13.97
CA VAL A 155 0.85 -2.57 13.74
C VAL A 155 0.75 -2.87 12.25
N SER A 156 0.50 -1.87 11.41
CA SER A 156 0.40 -2.05 9.95
C SER A 156 1.74 -2.42 9.33
N GLN A 157 2.84 -1.83 9.80
CA GLN A 157 4.18 -2.18 9.33
C GLN A 157 4.56 -3.62 9.69
N GLN A 158 4.18 -4.11 10.87
CA GLN A 158 4.45 -5.49 11.30
C GLN A 158 3.55 -6.51 10.59
N ALA A 159 2.34 -6.11 10.19
CA ALA A 159 1.40 -6.97 9.48
C ALA A 159 1.70 -7.08 7.98
N ALA A 160 2.43 -6.12 7.41
CA ALA A 160 2.73 -6.09 5.98
C ALA A 160 3.93 -6.96 5.60
N ASP A 161 3.89 -7.59 4.41
CA ASP A 161 5.00 -8.36 3.86
C ASP A 161 6.19 -7.47 3.48
N ALA A 162 5.93 -6.22 3.12
CA ALA A 162 6.96 -5.25 2.78
C ALA A 162 6.60 -3.83 3.24
N VAL A 163 7.63 -3.03 3.51
CA VAL A 163 7.48 -1.62 3.88
C VAL A 163 8.29 -0.77 2.92
N PHE A 164 7.67 0.28 2.35
CA PHE A 164 8.38 1.25 1.54
C PHE A 164 8.60 2.57 2.29
N LEU A 165 9.71 3.22 2.01
CA LEU A 165 10.08 4.48 2.64
C LEU A 165 9.75 5.67 1.73
N GLY A 166 9.47 6.82 2.36
CA GLY A 166 9.16 8.06 1.66
C GLY A 166 7.67 8.30 1.48
N LYS A 167 7.34 9.37 0.74
CA LYS A 167 5.95 9.84 0.54
C LYS A 167 5.34 9.37 -0.79
N ALA A 168 6.18 8.93 -1.73
CA ALA A 168 5.74 8.48 -3.05
C ALA A 168 5.16 7.07 -2.99
N LEU A 169 4.21 6.76 -3.88
CA LEU A 169 3.64 5.43 -4.08
C LEU A 169 4.36 4.62 -5.17
N MET A 170 5.23 5.26 -5.96
CA MET A 170 5.98 4.60 -7.04
C MET A 170 6.71 3.32 -6.61
N PRO A 171 7.26 3.20 -5.38
CA PRO A 171 7.83 1.95 -4.89
C PRO A 171 6.90 0.73 -4.97
N VAL A 172 5.58 0.93 -4.90
CA VAL A 172 4.59 -0.16 -5.04
C VAL A 172 4.62 -0.74 -6.45
N SER A 173 4.54 0.11 -7.48
CA SER A 173 4.60 -0.31 -8.88
C SER A 173 5.95 -0.96 -9.19
N LEU A 174 7.04 -0.40 -8.67
CA LEU A 174 8.38 -0.96 -8.80
C LEU A 174 8.47 -2.35 -8.17
N ALA A 175 7.95 -2.53 -6.95
CA ALA A 175 7.96 -3.82 -6.24
C ALA A 175 7.23 -4.91 -7.04
N VAL A 176 6.07 -4.58 -7.62
CA VAL A 176 5.32 -5.50 -8.48
C VAL A 176 6.13 -5.88 -9.72
N ASN A 177 6.73 -4.90 -10.39
CA ASN A 177 7.54 -5.14 -11.60
C ASN A 177 8.75 -6.03 -11.29
N VAL A 178 9.52 -5.70 -10.24
CA VAL A 178 10.68 -6.47 -9.79
C VAL A 178 10.28 -7.90 -9.41
N SER A 179 9.17 -8.07 -8.67
CA SER A 179 8.67 -9.40 -8.29
C SER A 179 8.32 -10.26 -9.51
N ARG A 180 7.66 -9.69 -10.51
CA ARG A 180 7.33 -10.38 -11.77
C ARG A 180 8.57 -10.76 -12.56
N GLN A 181 9.56 -9.87 -12.63
CA GLN A 181 10.83 -10.15 -13.30
C GLN A 181 11.63 -11.22 -12.56
N THR A 182 11.66 -11.16 -11.22
CA THR A 182 12.28 -12.18 -10.38
C THR A 182 11.67 -13.55 -10.67
N MET A 183 10.33 -13.65 -10.66
CA MET A 183 9.65 -14.91 -10.93
C MET A 183 9.92 -15.44 -12.34
N ARG A 184 10.04 -14.55 -13.34
CA ARG A 184 10.42 -14.94 -14.71
C ARG A 184 11.83 -15.54 -14.75
N ILE A 185 12.79 -14.90 -14.07
CA ILE A 185 14.18 -15.39 -14.00
C ILE A 185 14.25 -16.70 -13.25
N VAL A 186 13.53 -16.85 -12.14
CA VAL A 186 13.43 -18.10 -11.38
C VAL A 186 12.93 -19.23 -12.27
N ARG A 187 11.84 -19.01 -13.02
CA ARG A 187 11.31 -20.02 -13.97
C ARG A 187 12.31 -20.38 -15.07
N GLN A 188 13.05 -19.40 -15.60
CA GLN A 188 14.10 -19.63 -16.58
C GLN A 188 15.23 -20.49 -15.98
N ASN A 189 15.68 -20.19 -14.76
CA ASN A 189 16.72 -20.94 -14.09
C ASN A 189 16.28 -22.38 -13.81
N PHE A 190 15.04 -22.61 -13.40
CA PHE A 190 14.48 -23.96 -13.25
C PHE A 190 14.43 -24.70 -14.60
N ALA A 191 13.99 -24.02 -15.67
CA ALA A 191 13.97 -24.61 -17.00
C ALA A 191 15.38 -25.03 -17.45
N PHE A 192 16.40 -24.19 -17.23
CA PHE A 192 17.80 -24.54 -17.53
C PHE A 192 18.28 -25.72 -16.71
N ALA A 193 17.96 -25.79 -15.41
CA ALA A 193 18.33 -26.90 -14.55
C ALA A 193 17.67 -28.21 -15.00
N ILE A 194 16.38 -28.19 -15.33
CA ILE A 194 15.68 -29.37 -15.85
C ILE A 194 16.29 -29.82 -17.17
N LEU A 195 16.49 -28.88 -18.10
CA LEU A 195 17.05 -29.18 -19.43
C LEU A 195 18.46 -29.81 -19.30
N TYR A 196 19.30 -29.22 -18.45
CA TYR A 196 20.63 -29.76 -18.17
C TYR A 196 20.54 -31.21 -17.68
N ASN A 197 19.67 -31.51 -16.70
CA ASN A 197 19.52 -32.83 -16.14
C ASN A 197 18.94 -33.86 -17.16
N VAL A 198 18.00 -33.43 -18.02
CA VAL A 198 17.44 -34.29 -19.07
C VAL A 198 18.51 -34.78 -20.05
N PHE A 199 19.53 -33.99 -20.32
CA PHE A 199 20.63 -34.40 -21.21
C PHE A 199 21.78 -35.03 -20.44
N ALA A 200 22.16 -34.49 -19.30
CA ALA A 200 23.34 -34.97 -18.55
C ALA A 200 23.14 -36.37 -17.95
N LEU A 201 21.92 -36.66 -17.45
CA LEU A 201 21.65 -37.93 -16.79
C LEU A 201 21.75 -39.15 -17.75
N PRO A 202 21.12 -39.16 -18.93
CA PRO A 202 21.27 -40.26 -19.89
C PRO A 202 22.72 -40.47 -20.35
N ILE A 203 23.46 -39.38 -20.62
CA ILE A 203 24.86 -39.45 -21.06
C ILE A 203 25.74 -40.04 -19.92
N ALA A 204 25.46 -39.67 -18.66
CA ALA A 204 26.16 -40.23 -17.51
C ALA A 204 25.86 -41.73 -17.31
N LEU A 205 24.60 -42.15 -17.46
CA LEU A 205 24.18 -43.55 -17.36
C LEU A 205 24.78 -44.40 -18.47
N ALA A 206 25.00 -43.83 -19.64
CA ALA A 206 25.69 -44.49 -20.76
C ALA A 206 27.22 -44.64 -20.52
N GLY A 207 27.76 -44.14 -19.41
CA GLY A 207 29.19 -44.24 -19.08
C GLY A 207 30.08 -43.29 -19.89
N LEU A 208 29.49 -42.31 -20.57
CA LEU A 208 30.23 -41.40 -21.48
C LEU A 208 30.79 -40.16 -20.75
N VAL A 209 30.59 -40.05 -19.43
CA VAL A 209 30.99 -38.88 -18.64
C VAL A 209 32.23 -39.21 -17.81
N THR A 210 33.34 -38.50 -18.03
CA THR A 210 34.49 -38.51 -17.12
C THR A 210 34.30 -37.53 -15.98
N PRO A 211 35.00 -37.69 -14.83
CA PRO A 211 34.92 -36.74 -13.71
C PRO A 211 35.24 -35.29 -14.10
N LEU A 212 36.19 -35.12 -15.03
CA LEU A 212 36.54 -33.78 -15.53
C LEU A 212 35.39 -33.15 -16.33
N ILE A 213 34.75 -33.91 -17.23
CA ILE A 213 33.61 -33.44 -18.01
C ILE A 213 32.46 -33.07 -17.07
N ALA A 214 32.18 -33.89 -16.05
CA ALA A 214 31.16 -33.60 -15.07
C ALA A 214 31.44 -32.31 -14.31
N ALA A 215 32.64 -32.07 -13.84
CA ALA A 215 33.04 -30.88 -13.13
C ALA A 215 32.93 -29.62 -13.98
N VAL A 216 33.35 -29.65 -15.23
CA VAL A 216 33.24 -28.55 -16.16
C VAL A 216 31.77 -28.23 -16.49
N ALA A 217 30.97 -29.25 -16.76
CA ALA A 217 29.55 -29.09 -17.08
C ALA A 217 28.75 -28.48 -15.92
N MET A 218 29.02 -28.95 -14.69
CA MET A 218 28.41 -28.43 -13.47
C MET A 218 28.80 -26.97 -13.21
N SER A 219 30.07 -26.60 -13.39
CA SER A 219 30.56 -25.24 -13.23
C SER A 219 29.94 -24.30 -14.29
N LEU A 220 29.82 -24.75 -15.52
CA LEU A 220 29.22 -23.96 -16.61
C LEU A 220 27.72 -23.75 -16.37
N SER A 221 26.99 -24.77 -15.94
CA SER A 221 25.58 -24.67 -15.57
C SER A 221 25.36 -23.64 -14.46
N SER A 222 26.19 -23.65 -13.41
CA SER A 222 26.13 -22.67 -12.33
C SER A 222 26.41 -21.24 -12.84
N LEU A 223 27.38 -21.09 -13.71
CA LEU A 223 27.72 -19.77 -14.29
C LEU A 223 26.55 -19.18 -15.12
N VAL A 224 25.86 -20.03 -15.89
CA VAL A 224 24.67 -19.64 -16.66
C VAL A 224 23.55 -19.15 -15.75
N VAL A 225 23.26 -19.87 -14.66
CA VAL A 225 22.22 -19.51 -13.69
C VAL A 225 22.57 -18.17 -12.98
N VAL A 226 23.82 -18.02 -12.54
CA VAL A 226 24.29 -16.77 -11.91
C VAL A 226 24.21 -15.62 -12.92
N GLY A 227 24.72 -15.80 -14.14
CA GLY A 227 24.68 -14.80 -15.20
C GLY A 227 23.26 -14.35 -15.54
N ASN A 228 22.30 -15.30 -15.61
CA ASN A 228 20.89 -14.98 -15.81
C ASN A 228 20.30 -14.19 -14.63
N SER A 229 20.67 -14.56 -13.39
CA SER A 229 20.19 -13.89 -12.17
C SER A 229 20.71 -12.46 -12.04
N LEU A 230 21.91 -12.15 -12.53
CA LEU A 230 22.45 -10.78 -12.55
C LEU A 230 21.65 -9.79 -13.38
N ARG A 231 20.82 -10.28 -14.31
CA ARG A 231 19.89 -9.43 -15.09
C ARG A 231 18.88 -8.73 -14.21
N LEU A 232 18.55 -9.30 -13.02
CA LEU A 232 17.62 -8.70 -12.08
C LEU A 232 18.14 -7.37 -11.52
N ALA A 233 19.46 -7.22 -11.34
CA ALA A 233 20.06 -5.98 -10.86
C ALA A 233 19.81 -4.77 -11.79
N ARG A 234 19.46 -5.02 -13.05
CA ARG A 234 19.08 -3.97 -14.03
C ARG A 234 17.60 -3.60 -13.97
N ALA A 235 16.78 -4.46 -13.43
CA ALA A 235 15.34 -4.26 -13.33
C ALA A 235 14.94 -3.38 -12.13
N ALA A 236 15.82 -3.27 -11.15
CA ALA A 236 15.63 -2.49 -9.93
C ALA A 236 16.14 -1.04 -10.07
N ARG A 237 16.64 -0.65 -11.25
CA ARG A 237 17.08 0.71 -11.60
C ARG A 237 16.08 1.39 -12.51
#